data_9cccbcbeb2d2a76e1c2f016fff17bd7d
#
_entry.id   9cccbcbeb2d2a76e1c2f016fff17bd7d
#
_cell.length_a   1.000
_cell.length_b   1.000
_cell.length_c   1.000
_cell.angle_alpha   90.00
_cell.angle_beta   90.00
_cell.angle_gamma   90.00
#
_symmetry.space_group_name_H-M   'P 1'
#
loop_
_entity.id
_entity.type
_entity.pdbx_description
1 polymer ?
#
loop_
_entity_poly.entity_id
_entity_poly.type
_entity_poly.pdbx_seq_one_letter_code
_entity_poly.pdbx_strand_id
1 'polypeptide(L)'
;MRRPAVTAIVLGIIGLGLAGSASAQQPAPAAPAAPAPAPPKQYIFPAKGQTPELQQQDEAACSTWASQQSGFDPAKPPAPPPPAATPVPQKGAGLKGAARGAAAGYIVGDIANDEGGEGAAIGAVVGGARAVKKQQQAQTAAQQQQAAQQQQYQQQVQQLQGEYLKARTACLEAKGYTVK
;
A
#
# COMPACT_ATOMS: atom_id res chain seq x y z
N MET A 1 -22.83 1.61 -73.98
CA MET A 1 -22.83 2.93 -73.34
C MET A 1 -21.71 2.92 -72.29
N ARG A 2 -20.82 3.88 -72.39
CA ARG A 2 -19.45 3.86 -71.83
C ARG A 2 -19.43 4.10 -70.33
N ARG A 3 -18.71 3.23 -69.59
CA ARG A 3 -18.35 3.45 -68.20
C ARG A 3 -17.00 4.24 -68.11
N PRO A 4 -16.88 5.35 -67.38
CA PRO A 4 -15.58 5.94 -67.12
C PRO A 4 -14.87 5.19 -65.97
N ALA A 5 -13.60 4.93 -66.17
CA ALA A 5 -12.67 4.43 -65.21
C ALA A 5 -12.39 5.48 -64.11
N VAL A 6 -12.55 5.12 -62.86
CA VAL A 6 -12.13 5.95 -61.73
C VAL A 6 -10.73 5.51 -61.30
N THR A 7 -9.78 6.38 -61.62
CA THR A 7 -8.35 6.25 -61.30
C THR A 7 -8.15 6.31 -59.78
N ALA A 8 -7.60 5.24 -59.20
CA ALA A 8 -7.22 5.19 -57.80
C ALA A 8 -5.96 6.04 -57.59
N ILE A 9 -6.08 7.13 -56.87
CA ILE A 9 -4.96 7.88 -56.33
C ILE A 9 -4.62 7.29 -54.95
N VAL A 10 -3.56 6.50 -54.93
CA VAL A 10 -2.92 6.02 -53.69
C VAL A 10 -2.05 7.15 -53.16
N LEU A 11 -2.55 7.95 -52.23
CA LEU A 11 -1.74 8.89 -51.46
C LEU A 11 -1.13 8.14 -50.31
N GLY A 12 0.16 7.86 -50.40
CA GLY A 12 0.97 7.31 -49.29
C GLY A 12 1.10 8.36 -48.18
N ILE A 13 0.45 8.11 -47.06
CA ILE A 13 0.70 8.87 -45.84
C ILE A 13 1.87 8.15 -45.11
N ILE A 14 3.04 8.75 -45.24
CA ILE A 14 4.21 8.43 -44.41
C ILE A 14 3.87 8.90 -42.99
N GLY A 15 3.35 7.98 -42.17
CA GLY A 15 3.14 8.17 -40.76
C GLY A 15 4.46 8.21 -40.03
N LEU A 16 4.89 9.40 -39.65
CA LEU A 16 6.01 9.62 -38.73
C LEU A 16 5.64 9.01 -37.37
N GLY A 17 6.17 7.82 -37.09
CA GLY A 17 5.99 7.14 -35.81
C GLY A 17 6.67 7.91 -34.70
N LEU A 18 5.91 8.70 -33.93
CA LEU A 18 6.32 9.07 -32.58
C LEU A 18 6.27 7.82 -31.70
N ALA A 19 7.39 7.12 -31.62
CA ALA A 19 7.63 6.12 -30.61
C ALA A 19 7.71 6.85 -29.26
N GLY A 20 6.57 7.13 -28.67
CA GLY A 20 6.46 7.54 -27.27
C GLY A 20 6.95 6.37 -26.43
N SER A 21 8.19 6.46 -25.93
CA SER A 21 8.73 5.56 -24.92
C SER A 21 7.86 5.71 -23.67
N ALA A 22 6.81 4.92 -23.54
CA ALA A 22 6.09 4.75 -22.30
C ALA A 22 7.10 4.11 -21.33
N SER A 23 7.80 4.95 -20.56
CA SER A 23 8.57 4.51 -19.41
C SER A 23 7.60 3.80 -18.49
N ALA A 24 7.61 2.46 -18.52
CA ALA A 24 6.95 1.65 -17.55
C ALA A 24 7.59 1.97 -16.20
N GLN A 25 6.99 2.88 -15.43
CA GLN A 25 7.34 3.10 -14.04
C GLN A 25 7.16 1.78 -13.32
N GLN A 26 8.27 1.12 -13.08
CA GLN A 26 8.35 -0.05 -12.24
C GLN A 26 7.88 0.37 -10.86
N PRO A 27 6.89 -0.31 -10.25
CA PRO A 27 6.48 0.00 -8.88
C PRO A 27 7.73 -0.01 -8.00
N ALA A 28 7.99 1.09 -7.31
CA ALA A 28 9.07 1.13 -6.34
C ALA A 28 8.90 -0.04 -5.37
N PRO A 29 9.99 -0.76 -5.02
CA PRO A 29 9.93 -1.77 -3.99
C PRO A 29 9.28 -1.16 -2.74
N ALA A 30 8.32 -1.87 -2.16
CA ALA A 30 7.68 -1.44 -0.92
C ALA A 30 8.79 -1.10 0.09
N ALA A 31 8.80 0.16 0.54
CA ALA A 31 9.75 0.58 1.56
C ALA A 31 9.65 -0.37 2.76
N PRO A 32 10.79 -0.78 3.36
CA PRO A 32 10.78 -1.59 4.57
C PRO A 32 9.86 -0.93 5.60
N ALA A 33 9.01 -1.72 6.26
CA ALA A 33 8.15 -1.22 7.32
C ALA A 33 8.99 -0.44 8.32
N ALA A 34 8.58 0.81 8.61
CA ALA A 34 9.29 1.63 9.59
C ALA A 34 9.40 0.87 10.91
N PRO A 35 10.57 0.82 11.55
CA PRO A 35 10.73 0.17 12.84
C PRO A 35 9.74 0.78 13.85
N ALA A 36 9.27 -0.06 14.77
CA ALA A 36 8.40 0.39 15.85
C ALA A 36 9.06 1.56 16.61
N PRO A 37 8.31 2.60 17.00
CA PRO A 37 8.87 3.71 17.75
C PRO A 37 9.53 3.20 19.04
N ALA A 38 10.74 3.69 19.31
CA ALA A 38 11.45 3.34 20.52
C ALA A 38 10.64 3.79 21.76
N PRO A 39 10.64 2.99 22.84
CA PRO A 39 9.95 3.36 24.07
C PRO A 39 10.48 4.69 24.63
N PRO A 40 9.63 5.53 25.21
CA PRO A 40 10.07 6.73 25.90
C PRO A 40 11.01 6.34 27.05
N LYS A 41 12.06 7.13 27.23
CA LYS A 41 13.03 6.91 28.31
C LYS A 41 12.39 7.24 29.65
N GLN A 42 12.46 6.33 30.60
CA GLN A 42 12.08 6.57 32.00
C GLN A 42 13.33 6.83 32.82
N TYR A 43 13.29 7.85 33.65
CA TYR A 43 14.34 8.15 34.61
C TYR A 43 13.93 7.62 35.99
N ILE A 44 14.82 6.81 36.58
CA ILE A 44 14.56 6.09 37.84
C ILE A 44 15.50 6.64 38.91
N PHE A 45 14.95 7.14 40.01
CA PHE A 45 15.72 7.72 41.10
C PHE A 45 15.48 6.91 42.39
N PRO A 46 16.53 6.42 43.09
CA PRO A 46 16.41 5.75 44.37
C PRO A 46 15.94 6.75 45.44
N ALA A 47 14.80 6.46 46.10
CA ALA A 47 14.25 7.31 47.14
C ALA A 47 14.60 6.80 48.57
N LYS A 48 15.13 5.58 48.70
CA LYS A 48 15.46 4.93 49.97
C LYS A 48 16.95 4.57 50.11
N GLY A 49 17.84 5.19 49.32
CA GLY A 49 19.26 4.92 49.40
C GLY A 49 19.68 3.55 48.82
N GLN A 50 18.92 3.04 47.85
CA GLN A 50 19.26 1.79 47.14
C GLN A 50 20.61 1.94 46.41
N THR A 51 21.44 0.87 46.45
CA THR A 51 22.69 0.85 45.69
C THR A 51 22.44 0.68 44.19
N PRO A 52 23.39 1.08 43.33
CA PRO A 52 23.25 0.89 41.88
C PRO A 52 23.05 -0.57 41.47
N GLU A 53 23.67 -1.52 42.19
CA GLU A 53 23.53 -2.94 41.92
C GLU A 53 22.10 -3.42 42.22
N LEU A 54 21.53 -2.98 43.36
CA LEU A 54 20.17 -3.32 43.76
C LEU A 54 19.17 -2.65 42.76
N GLN A 55 19.44 -1.43 42.34
CA GLN A 55 18.62 -0.76 41.33
C GLN A 55 18.56 -1.57 40.03
N GLN A 56 19.67 -2.06 39.51
CA GLN A 56 19.71 -2.88 38.29
C GLN A 56 18.91 -4.18 38.44
N GLN A 57 19.01 -4.85 39.59
CA GLN A 57 18.25 -6.07 39.86
C GLN A 57 16.74 -5.77 39.91
N ASP A 58 16.35 -4.70 40.60
CA ASP A 58 14.97 -4.28 40.73
C ASP A 58 14.38 -3.84 39.39
N GLU A 59 15.13 -3.12 38.58
CA GLU A 59 14.73 -2.74 37.23
C GLU A 59 14.51 -3.96 36.33
N ALA A 60 15.39 -4.95 36.37
CA ALA A 60 15.27 -6.19 35.61
C ALA A 60 14.04 -6.99 36.05
N ALA A 61 13.82 -7.14 37.37
CA ALA A 61 12.67 -7.83 37.92
C ALA A 61 11.36 -7.13 37.55
N CYS A 62 11.29 -5.79 37.68
CA CYS A 62 10.11 -5.02 37.30
C CYS A 62 9.85 -5.00 35.79
N SER A 63 10.90 -5.04 34.97
CA SER A 63 10.76 -5.17 33.51
C SER A 63 10.17 -6.53 33.13
N THR A 64 10.65 -7.61 33.71
CA THR A 64 10.11 -8.95 33.48
C THR A 64 8.65 -9.06 33.91
N TRP A 65 8.32 -8.54 35.09
CA TRP A 65 6.96 -8.54 35.60
C TRP A 65 6.03 -7.69 34.70
N ALA A 66 6.48 -6.50 34.28
CA ALA A 66 5.71 -5.63 33.40
C ALA A 66 5.44 -6.27 32.03
N SER A 67 6.42 -7.00 31.49
CA SER A 67 6.23 -7.77 30.24
C SER A 67 5.17 -8.86 30.39
N GLN A 68 5.15 -9.55 31.52
CA GLN A 68 4.13 -10.57 31.80
C GLN A 68 2.74 -9.95 31.95
N GLN A 69 2.62 -8.80 32.58
CA GLN A 69 1.34 -8.12 32.81
C GLN A 69 0.76 -7.49 31.53
N SER A 70 1.60 -6.87 30.71
CA SER A 70 1.18 -6.17 29.50
C SER A 70 1.15 -7.05 28.25
N GLY A 71 1.81 -8.19 28.27
CA GLY A 71 2.06 -8.99 27.08
C GLY A 71 3.02 -8.33 26.07
N PHE A 72 3.68 -7.24 26.46
CA PHE A 72 4.64 -6.50 25.63
C PHE A 72 6.07 -6.75 26.09
N ASP A 73 6.91 -7.23 25.19
CA ASP A 73 8.35 -7.37 25.42
C ASP A 73 9.09 -6.31 24.60
N PRO A 74 9.78 -5.34 25.24
CA PRO A 74 10.56 -4.33 24.52
C PRO A 74 11.67 -4.91 23.66
N ALA A 75 12.20 -6.08 24.01
CA ALA A 75 13.23 -6.78 23.24
C ALA A 75 12.66 -7.52 22.03
N LYS A 76 11.35 -7.82 22.03
CA LYS A 76 10.64 -8.53 20.97
C LYS A 76 9.29 -7.86 20.70
N PRO A 77 9.26 -6.66 20.14
CA PRO A 77 8.00 -6.01 19.80
C PRO A 77 7.19 -6.89 18.82
N PRO A 78 5.86 -6.80 18.83
CA PRO A 78 5.01 -7.53 17.90
C PRO A 78 5.50 -7.36 16.46
N ALA A 79 5.42 -8.41 15.66
CA ALA A 79 5.81 -8.33 14.26
C ALA A 79 4.84 -7.40 13.49
N PRO A 80 5.35 -6.53 12.60
CA PRO A 80 4.49 -5.73 11.75
C PRO A 80 3.63 -6.62 10.85
N PRO A 81 2.41 -6.19 10.50
CA PRO A 81 1.55 -6.96 9.61
C PRO A 81 2.26 -7.17 8.27
N PRO A 82 2.08 -8.34 7.65
CA PRO A 82 2.66 -8.59 6.33
C PRO A 82 2.14 -7.55 5.33
N PRO A 83 2.96 -7.14 4.36
CA PRO A 83 2.54 -6.21 3.32
C PRO A 83 1.29 -6.74 2.63
N ALA A 84 0.27 -5.88 2.46
CA ALA A 84 -0.90 -6.25 1.68
C ALA A 84 -0.45 -6.62 0.26
N ALA A 85 -1.01 -7.71 -0.28
CA ALA A 85 -0.72 -8.13 -1.64
C ALA A 85 -1.12 -6.99 -2.60
N THR A 86 -0.12 -6.33 -3.17
CA THR A 86 -0.38 -5.31 -4.19
C THR A 86 -0.85 -6.00 -5.46
N PRO A 87 -1.98 -5.55 -6.06
CA PRO A 87 -2.39 -6.08 -7.34
C PRO A 87 -1.28 -5.89 -8.38
N VAL A 88 -0.78 -6.99 -8.93
CA VAL A 88 0.25 -6.94 -9.95
C VAL A 88 -0.33 -6.25 -11.18
N PRO A 89 0.31 -5.19 -11.71
CA PRO A 89 -0.14 -4.54 -12.92
C PRO A 89 -0.20 -5.55 -14.06
N GLN A 90 -1.38 -5.82 -14.58
CA GLN A 90 -1.52 -6.72 -15.72
C GLN A 90 -1.05 -6.00 -16.98
N LYS A 91 0.10 -6.44 -17.51
CA LYS A 91 0.57 -5.97 -18.81
C LYS A 91 -0.51 -6.21 -19.86
N GLY A 92 -0.85 -5.17 -20.62
CA GLY A 92 -1.88 -5.26 -21.65
C GLY A 92 -3.34 -5.15 -21.16
N ALA A 93 -3.58 -4.73 -19.91
CA ALA A 93 -4.95 -4.51 -19.41
C ALA A 93 -5.72 -3.51 -20.28
N GLY A 94 -5.06 -2.42 -20.71
CA GLY A 94 -5.65 -1.46 -21.65
C GLY A 94 -5.98 -2.10 -22.99
N LEU A 95 -5.07 -2.93 -23.54
CA LEU A 95 -5.29 -3.63 -24.82
C LEU A 95 -6.44 -4.64 -24.73
N LYS A 96 -6.51 -5.43 -23.65
CA LYS A 96 -7.64 -6.34 -23.41
C LYS A 96 -8.96 -5.58 -23.23
N GLY A 97 -8.94 -4.44 -22.54
CA GLY A 97 -10.08 -3.56 -22.39
C GLY A 97 -10.51 -2.95 -23.70
N ALA A 98 -9.57 -2.51 -24.52
CA ALA A 98 -9.82 -1.99 -25.86
C ALA A 98 -10.43 -3.07 -26.77
N ALA A 99 -9.89 -4.29 -26.78
CA ALA A 99 -10.43 -5.38 -27.60
C ALA A 99 -11.89 -5.74 -27.21
N ARG A 100 -12.18 -5.82 -25.91
CA ARG A 100 -13.55 -6.05 -25.43
C ARG A 100 -14.49 -4.89 -25.73
N GLY A 101 -14.01 -3.66 -25.57
CA GLY A 101 -14.76 -2.46 -25.88
C GLY A 101 -15.04 -2.34 -27.37
N ALA A 102 -14.07 -2.69 -28.24
CA ALA A 102 -14.23 -2.70 -29.69
C ALA A 102 -15.29 -3.72 -30.11
N ALA A 103 -15.27 -4.92 -29.59
CA ALA A 103 -16.26 -5.96 -29.89
C ALA A 103 -17.68 -5.53 -29.48
N ALA A 104 -17.85 -4.98 -28.29
CA ALA A 104 -19.14 -4.46 -27.82
C ALA A 104 -19.61 -3.25 -28.65
N GLY A 105 -18.69 -2.33 -28.96
CA GLY A 105 -19.00 -1.15 -29.76
C GLY A 105 -19.35 -1.48 -31.20
N TYR A 106 -18.71 -2.50 -31.79
CA TYR A 106 -19.05 -2.99 -33.14
C TYR A 106 -20.51 -3.49 -33.19
N ILE A 107 -20.90 -4.35 -32.24
CA ILE A 107 -22.26 -4.90 -32.20
C ILE A 107 -23.29 -3.78 -32.04
N VAL A 108 -23.04 -2.80 -31.18
CA VAL A 108 -23.98 -1.68 -30.96
C VAL A 108 -24.04 -0.76 -32.18
N GLY A 109 -22.90 -0.46 -32.81
CA GLY A 109 -22.84 0.38 -34.01
C GLY A 109 -23.50 -0.27 -35.22
N ASP A 110 -23.31 -1.56 -35.40
CA ASP A 110 -23.89 -2.35 -36.48
C ASP A 110 -25.44 -2.41 -36.37
N ILE A 111 -25.96 -2.62 -35.14
CA ILE A 111 -27.41 -2.68 -34.89
C ILE A 111 -28.07 -1.29 -35.03
N ALA A 112 -27.37 -0.23 -34.65
CA ALA A 112 -27.98 1.10 -34.61
C ALA A 112 -28.00 1.84 -35.96
N ASN A 113 -26.88 1.79 -36.73
CA ASN A 113 -26.71 2.64 -37.92
C ASN A 113 -25.95 1.98 -39.08
N ASP A 114 -25.75 0.66 -39.12
CA ASP A 114 -24.84 -0.01 -40.07
C ASP A 114 -23.37 0.48 -40.04
N GLU A 115 -22.97 1.16 -38.97
CA GLU A 115 -21.64 1.78 -38.80
C GLU A 115 -20.81 1.04 -37.72
N GLY A 116 -20.76 -0.29 -37.76
CA GLY A 116 -20.05 -1.11 -36.80
C GLY A 116 -18.56 -0.71 -36.59
N GLY A 117 -17.92 -0.22 -37.66
CA GLY A 117 -16.53 0.23 -37.61
C GLY A 117 -16.27 1.43 -36.69
N GLU A 118 -17.13 2.44 -36.74
CA GLU A 118 -17.02 3.62 -35.85
C GLU A 118 -17.36 3.26 -34.42
N GLY A 119 -18.40 2.45 -34.19
CA GLY A 119 -18.74 1.92 -32.88
C GLY A 119 -17.60 1.12 -32.25
N ALA A 120 -16.90 0.31 -33.03
CA ALA A 120 -15.72 -0.44 -32.58
C ALA A 120 -14.57 0.49 -32.13
N ALA A 121 -14.29 1.56 -32.89
CA ALA A 121 -13.25 2.50 -32.56
C ALA A 121 -13.52 3.26 -31.24
N ILE A 122 -14.73 3.76 -31.07
CA ILE A 122 -15.17 4.42 -29.83
C ILE A 122 -15.15 3.44 -28.65
N GLY A 123 -15.67 2.23 -28.84
CA GLY A 123 -15.67 1.18 -27.83
C GLY A 123 -14.27 0.76 -27.39
N ALA A 124 -13.30 0.69 -28.31
CA ALA A 124 -11.91 0.39 -28.01
C ALA A 124 -11.29 1.46 -27.09
N VAL A 125 -11.47 2.73 -27.41
CA VAL A 125 -10.92 3.84 -26.60
C VAL A 125 -11.54 3.84 -25.21
N VAL A 126 -12.85 3.76 -25.10
CA VAL A 126 -13.57 3.77 -23.82
C VAL A 126 -13.23 2.52 -22.98
N GLY A 127 -13.20 1.34 -23.61
CA GLY A 127 -12.88 0.08 -22.94
C GLY A 127 -11.44 0.04 -22.43
N GLY A 128 -10.48 0.52 -23.23
CA GLY A 128 -9.08 0.65 -22.84
C GLY A 128 -8.90 1.61 -21.67
N ALA A 129 -9.48 2.79 -21.73
CA ALA A 129 -9.39 3.80 -20.68
C ALA A 129 -10.03 3.30 -19.35
N ARG A 130 -11.19 2.64 -19.41
CA ARG A 130 -11.83 2.05 -18.23
C ARG A 130 -11.00 0.97 -17.59
N ALA A 131 -10.36 0.11 -18.38
CA ALA A 131 -9.49 -0.95 -17.86
C ALA A 131 -8.27 -0.40 -17.12
N VAL A 132 -7.62 0.62 -17.68
CA VAL A 132 -6.49 1.31 -17.04
C VAL A 132 -6.93 2.00 -15.75
N LYS A 133 -8.05 2.74 -15.78
CA LYS A 133 -8.59 3.41 -14.59
C LYS A 133 -8.93 2.43 -13.47
N LYS A 134 -9.56 1.28 -13.80
CA LYS A 134 -9.87 0.23 -12.83
C LYS A 134 -8.60 -0.35 -12.19
N GLN A 135 -7.55 -0.53 -12.98
CA GLN A 135 -6.26 -1.00 -12.47
C GLN A 135 -5.62 0.02 -11.51
N GLN A 136 -5.63 1.31 -11.85
CA GLN A 136 -5.15 2.37 -10.97
C GLN A 136 -5.95 2.43 -9.66
N GLN A 137 -7.27 2.35 -9.73
CA GLN A 137 -8.12 2.32 -8.54
C GLN A 137 -7.81 1.14 -7.62
N ALA A 138 -7.59 -0.06 -8.20
CA ALA A 138 -7.20 -1.24 -7.41
C ALA A 138 -5.85 -1.07 -6.70
N GLN A 139 -4.87 -0.43 -7.35
CA GLN A 139 -3.57 -0.12 -6.73
C GLN A 139 -3.72 0.89 -5.60
N THR A 140 -4.47 1.98 -5.82
CA THR A 140 -4.72 3.00 -4.80
C THR A 140 -5.44 2.40 -3.59
N ALA A 141 -6.47 1.56 -3.81
CA ALA A 141 -7.18 0.89 -2.73
C ALA A 141 -6.26 -0.04 -1.92
N ALA A 142 -5.36 -0.79 -2.57
CA ALA A 142 -4.39 -1.64 -1.90
C ALA A 142 -3.41 -0.83 -1.04
N GLN A 143 -2.93 0.31 -1.56
CA GLN A 143 -2.06 1.22 -0.80
C GLN A 143 -2.77 1.81 0.43
N GLN A 144 -4.04 2.21 0.28
CA GLN A 144 -4.84 2.72 1.40
C GLN A 144 -5.06 1.66 2.47
N GLN A 145 -5.35 0.41 2.08
CA GLN A 145 -5.48 -0.70 3.02
C GLN A 145 -4.17 -0.96 3.78
N GLN A 146 -3.05 -0.95 3.08
CA GLN A 146 -1.74 -1.12 3.71
C GLN A 146 -1.44 -0.01 4.71
N ALA A 147 -1.71 1.25 4.35
CA ALA A 147 -1.54 2.39 5.25
C ALA A 147 -2.43 2.27 6.50
N ALA A 148 -3.70 1.87 6.33
CA ALA A 148 -4.62 1.68 7.44
C ALA A 148 -4.16 0.55 8.39
N GLN A 149 -3.70 -0.58 7.86
CA GLN A 149 -3.13 -1.67 8.67
C GLN A 149 -1.89 -1.21 9.45
N GLN A 150 -1.03 -0.42 8.82
CA GLN A 150 0.17 0.09 9.47
C GLN A 150 -0.18 1.07 10.61
N GLN A 151 -1.18 1.93 10.41
CA GLN A 151 -1.67 2.82 11.47
C GLN A 151 -2.27 2.03 12.65
N GLN A 152 -3.08 1.01 12.40
CA GLN A 152 -3.65 0.15 13.45
C GLN A 152 -2.54 -0.56 14.23
N TYR A 153 -1.55 -1.11 13.55
CA TYR A 153 -0.40 -1.74 14.19
C TYR A 153 0.35 -0.75 15.10
N GLN A 154 0.63 0.46 14.62
CA GLN A 154 1.30 1.49 15.42
C GLN A 154 0.50 1.86 16.69
N GLN A 155 -0.81 2.01 16.57
CA GLN A 155 -1.69 2.27 17.72
C GLN A 155 -1.65 1.12 18.73
N GLN A 156 -1.73 -0.12 18.27
CA GLN A 156 -1.68 -1.30 19.12
C GLN A 156 -0.33 -1.39 19.86
N VAL A 157 0.78 -1.18 19.16
CA VAL A 157 2.13 -1.18 19.79
C VAL A 157 2.23 -0.09 20.85
N GLN A 158 1.74 1.14 20.56
CA GLN A 158 1.76 2.24 21.53
C GLN A 158 0.92 1.94 22.77
N GLN A 159 -0.24 1.30 22.62
CA GLN A 159 -1.09 0.89 23.75
C GLN A 159 -0.37 -0.12 24.63
N LEU A 160 0.13 -1.22 24.05
CA LEU A 160 0.85 -2.25 24.78
C LEU A 160 2.11 -1.69 25.47
N GLN A 161 2.84 -0.83 24.79
CA GLN A 161 3.99 -0.13 25.35
C GLN A 161 3.60 0.77 26.53
N GLY A 162 2.47 1.50 26.42
CA GLY A 162 1.94 2.32 27.50
C GLY A 162 1.56 1.48 28.73
N GLU A 163 0.93 0.33 28.53
CA GLU A 163 0.60 -0.61 29.62
C GLU A 163 1.86 -1.18 30.29
N TYR A 164 2.86 -1.57 29.50
CA TYR A 164 4.15 -2.01 30.00
C TYR A 164 4.82 -0.94 30.89
N LEU A 165 4.86 0.30 30.41
CA LEU A 165 5.49 1.40 31.16
C LEU A 165 4.73 1.69 32.47
N LYS A 166 3.40 1.65 32.49
CA LYS A 166 2.60 1.81 33.69
C LYS A 166 2.86 0.68 34.70
N ALA A 167 2.87 -0.57 34.25
CA ALA A 167 3.18 -1.70 35.08
C ALA A 167 4.60 -1.60 35.67
N ARG A 168 5.60 -1.29 34.83
CA ARG A 168 6.99 -1.12 35.28
C ARG A 168 7.11 -0.01 36.32
N THR A 169 6.47 1.13 36.08
CA THR A 169 6.46 2.26 37.03
C THR A 169 5.85 1.83 38.37
N ALA A 170 4.68 1.20 38.37
CA ALA A 170 4.03 0.75 39.60
C ALA A 170 4.90 -0.23 40.40
N CYS A 171 5.60 -1.17 39.73
CA CYS A 171 6.52 -2.08 40.38
C CYS A 171 7.70 -1.35 41.03
N LEU A 172 8.32 -0.41 40.33
CA LEU A 172 9.48 0.36 40.82
C LEU A 172 9.07 1.29 41.97
N GLU A 173 7.94 1.95 41.90
CA GLU A 173 7.42 2.77 42.99
C GLU A 173 7.14 1.95 44.25
N ALA A 174 6.58 0.74 44.11
CA ALA A 174 6.39 -0.17 45.23
C ALA A 174 7.72 -0.57 45.91
N LYS A 175 8.81 -0.62 45.15
CA LYS A 175 10.17 -0.87 45.68
C LYS A 175 10.85 0.38 46.22
N GLY A 176 10.24 1.55 46.09
CA GLY A 176 10.72 2.82 46.65
C GLY A 176 11.63 3.61 45.71
N TYR A 177 11.36 3.52 44.40
CA TYR A 177 11.97 4.39 43.39
C TYR A 177 10.97 5.47 42.99
N THR A 178 11.50 6.59 42.53
CA THR A 178 10.71 7.64 41.86
C THR A 178 10.98 7.55 40.37
N VAL A 179 9.92 7.41 39.58
CA VAL A 179 9.98 7.27 38.13
C VAL A 179 9.43 8.52 37.46
N LYS A 180 10.19 9.09 36.52
CA LYS A 180 9.82 10.29 35.76
C LYS A 180 10.02 10.08 34.25
#